data_f4b5a127bfcd902a7b596cc3d03eb79f
#
_entry.id   f4b5a127bfcd902a7b596cc3d03eb79f
#
_cell.length_a   1.000
_cell.length_b   1.000
_cell.length_c   1.000
_cell.angle_alpha   90.00
_cell.angle_beta   90.00
_cell.angle_gamma   90.00
#
_symmetry.space_group_name_H-M   'P 1'
#
loop_
_entity.id
_entity.type
_entity.pdbx_description
1 polymer ?
#
loop_
_entity_poly.entity_id
_entity_poly.type
_entity_poly.pdbx_seq_one_letter_code
_entity_poly.pdbx_strand_id
1 'polypeptide(L)'
;MLAPEIQRVWQANMQVYGADKVWRQLAREGVTVARCTVERLMRRMGLRGVMRGKVVRTTVGDAKVACPLDRVNRQFRAERPNQLWVSDFTYVSTWQGWLYVAFVIDVFARRIVGWRVSSSMRTDFVLDALEQALYARQPEQDGSLICHSDRGSQYVSIRYSERLAEAGIEPSVGSKGDSYDNAL
;
A
#
# COMPACT_ATOMS: atom_id res chain seq x y z
N MET A 1 24.36 19.46 27.38
CA MET A 1 24.26 18.23 26.55
C MET A 1 22.82 17.75 26.56
N LEU A 2 22.16 17.59 25.41
CA LEU A 2 20.71 17.33 25.31
C LEU A 2 20.34 15.84 25.46
N ALA A 3 21.23 14.90 25.08
CA ALA A 3 20.95 13.47 25.11
C ALA A 3 20.63 12.93 26.51
N PRO A 4 21.36 13.27 27.58
CA PRO A 4 21.03 12.86 28.94
C PRO A 4 19.66 13.35 29.43
N GLU A 5 19.28 14.58 29.06
CA GLU A 5 17.96 15.14 29.40
C GLU A 5 16.81 14.38 28.70
N ILE A 6 16.99 14.05 27.43
CA ILE A 6 16.03 13.23 26.68
C ILE A 6 15.85 11.87 27.34
N GLN A 7 16.97 11.23 27.72
CA GLN A 7 16.94 9.93 28.36
C GLN A 7 16.29 9.99 29.75
N ARG A 8 16.61 11.02 30.56
CA ARG A 8 15.97 11.27 31.84
C ARG A 8 14.45 11.41 31.71
N VAL A 9 13.99 12.27 30.81
CA VAL A 9 12.55 12.47 30.59
C VAL A 9 11.88 11.18 30.16
N TRP A 10 12.50 10.42 29.26
CA TRP A 10 11.95 9.15 28.78
C TRP A 10 11.85 8.11 29.91
N GLN A 11 12.87 7.97 30.74
CA GLN A 11 12.89 7.07 31.90
C GLN A 11 11.88 7.48 32.96
N ALA A 12 11.80 8.78 33.28
CA ALA A 12 10.86 9.31 34.28
C ALA A 12 9.39 9.09 33.89
N ASN A 13 9.12 8.86 32.58
CA ASN A 13 7.78 8.60 32.06
C ASN A 13 7.60 7.12 31.64
N MET A 14 8.13 6.20 32.42
CA MET A 14 7.95 4.74 32.24
C MET A 14 8.35 4.23 30.86
N GLN A 15 9.24 4.94 30.17
CA GLN A 15 9.75 4.59 28.84
C GLN A 15 8.65 4.55 27.74
N VAL A 16 7.49 5.18 27.97
CA VAL A 16 6.35 5.17 27.02
C VAL A 16 6.29 6.41 26.13
N TYR A 17 7.04 7.47 26.46
CA TYR A 17 6.99 8.73 25.71
C TYR A 17 7.70 8.60 24.36
N GLY A 18 6.99 8.95 23.27
CA GLY A 18 7.59 9.19 21.96
C GLY A 18 8.18 10.60 21.86
N ALA A 19 8.84 10.89 20.75
CA ALA A 19 9.57 12.14 20.51
C ALA A 19 8.74 13.42 20.74
N ASP A 20 7.46 13.42 20.35
CA ASP A 20 6.58 14.56 20.57
C ASP A 20 6.34 14.84 22.06
N LYS A 21 6.07 13.79 22.85
CA LYS A 21 5.85 13.94 24.30
C LYS A 21 7.12 14.30 25.06
N VAL A 22 8.26 13.73 24.69
CA VAL A 22 9.56 14.09 25.25
C VAL A 22 9.88 15.56 24.93
N TRP A 23 9.69 15.98 23.69
CA TRP A 23 9.89 17.37 23.27
C TRP A 23 9.03 18.35 24.07
N ARG A 24 7.74 18.08 24.22
CA ARG A 24 6.82 18.92 25.01
C ARG A 24 7.21 18.99 26.48
N GLN A 25 7.67 17.87 27.04
CA GLN A 25 8.11 17.83 28.44
C GLN A 25 9.40 18.67 28.65
N LEU A 26 10.38 18.54 27.74
CA LEU A 26 11.59 19.38 27.75
C LEU A 26 11.24 20.88 27.66
N ALA A 27 10.29 21.24 26.79
CA ALA A 27 9.82 22.61 26.65
C ALA A 27 9.18 23.14 27.96
N ARG A 28 8.39 22.30 28.67
CA ARG A 28 7.82 22.65 29.99
C ARG A 28 8.90 22.86 31.06
N GLU A 29 10.01 22.15 30.96
CA GLU A 29 11.15 22.27 31.85
C GLU A 29 12.14 23.39 31.42
N GLY A 30 11.75 24.22 30.43
CA GLY A 30 12.53 25.36 29.98
C GLY A 30 13.63 25.03 28.96
N VAL A 31 13.70 23.79 28.48
CA VAL A 31 14.68 23.37 27.48
C VAL A 31 14.13 23.63 26.09
N THR A 32 14.59 24.70 25.44
CA THR A 32 14.20 25.07 24.08
C THR A 32 15.01 24.29 23.06
N VAL A 33 14.35 23.42 22.31
CA VAL A 33 14.95 22.57 21.28
C VAL A 33 13.94 22.28 20.17
N ALA A 34 14.40 22.10 18.92
CA ALA A 34 13.52 21.70 17.83
C ALA A 34 13.09 20.23 17.99
N ARG A 35 11.82 19.93 17.72
CA ARG A 35 11.25 18.57 17.79
C ARG A 35 12.06 17.55 16.97
N CYS A 36 12.46 17.94 15.74
CA CYS A 36 13.26 17.07 14.89
C CYS A 36 14.63 16.67 15.48
N THR A 37 15.23 17.55 16.30
CA THR A 37 16.47 17.23 17.01
C THR A 37 16.22 16.17 18.08
N VAL A 38 15.13 16.28 18.85
CA VAL A 38 14.73 15.29 19.84
C VAL A 38 14.47 13.94 19.17
N GLU A 39 13.74 13.92 18.08
CA GLU A 39 13.42 12.71 17.32
C GLU A 39 14.70 12.01 16.80
N ARG A 40 15.62 12.76 16.22
CA ARG A 40 16.90 12.24 15.72
C ARG A 40 17.75 11.66 16.86
N LEU A 41 17.83 12.35 18.00
CA LEU A 41 18.60 11.87 19.16
C LEU A 41 17.96 10.62 19.78
N MET A 42 16.65 10.59 19.94
CA MET A 42 15.95 9.39 20.43
C MET A 42 16.19 8.19 19.50
N ARG A 43 16.13 8.39 18.18
CA ARG A 43 16.42 7.34 17.20
C ARG A 43 17.87 6.82 17.34
N ARG A 44 18.85 7.71 17.49
CA ARG A 44 20.26 7.32 17.72
C ARG A 44 20.47 6.53 19.01
N MET A 45 19.72 6.86 20.08
CA MET A 45 19.78 6.20 21.37
C MET A 45 18.89 4.94 21.44
N GLY A 46 18.18 4.58 20.35
CA GLY A 46 17.26 3.44 20.34
C GLY A 46 15.99 3.64 21.19
N LEU A 47 15.71 4.89 21.64
CA LEU A 47 14.55 5.20 22.47
C LEU A 47 13.28 5.31 21.60
N ARG A 48 12.24 4.57 21.97
CA ARG A 48 10.96 4.55 21.26
C ARG A 48 9.80 4.79 22.22
N GLY A 49 8.79 5.49 21.75
CA GLY A 49 7.51 5.60 22.46
C GLY A 49 6.65 4.36 22.23
N VAL A 50 5.73 4.12 23.16
CA VAL A 50 4.73 3.04 23.05
C VAL A 50 3.43 3.61 22.49
N MET A 51 2.94 3.04 21.41
CA MET A 51 1.60 3.32 20.89
C MET A 51 0.57 2.48 21.64
N ARG A 52 -0.49 3.12 22.13
CA ARG A 52 -1.61 2.41 22.74
C ARG A 52 -2.45 1.74 21.63
N GLY A 53 -2.81 0.50 21.86
CA GLY A 53 -3.69 -0.26 20.97
C GLY A 53 -2.98 -1.43 20.27
N LYS A 54 -3.78 -2.35 19.75
CA LYS A 54 -3.29 -3.40 18.86
C LYS A 54 -2.82 -2.76 17.55
N VAL A 55 -1.65 -3.18 17.07
CA VAL A 55 -1.29 -2.95 15.67
C VAL A 55 -2.34 -3.65 14.82
N VAL A 56 -3.23 -2.87 14.21
CA VAL A 56 -4.24 -3.43 13.30
C VAL A 56 -3.50 -3.87 12.04
N ARG A 57 -3.31 -5.19 11.91
CA ARG A 57 -2.92 -5.78 10.63
C ARG A 57 -4.21 -5.98 9.84
N THR A 58 -4.44 -5.18 8.85
CA THR A 58 -5.59 -5.27 7.94
C THR A 58 -5.45 -6.42 6.94
N THR A 59 -4.22 -6.92 6.73
CA THR A 59 -3.95 -7.98 5.76
C THR A 59 -3.04 -9.03 6.40
N VAL A 60 -3.51 -10.28 6.43
CA VAL A 60 -2.70 -11.44 6.75
C VAL A 60 -2.36 -12.12 5.41
N GLY A 61 -1.17 -11.86 4.89
CA GLY A 61 -0.69 -12.55 3.68
C GLY A 61 -0.39 -14.01 4.01
N ASP A 62 -0.91 -14.93 3.22
CA ASP A 62 -0.50 -16.32 3.30
C ASP A 62 0.92 -16.45 2.73
N ALA A 63 1.89 -16.79 3.59
CA ALA A 63 3.29 -16.92 3.22
C ALA A 63 3.57 -18.13 2.29
N LYS A 64 2.58 -19.01 2.09
CA LYS A 64 2.71 -20.25 1.31
C LYS A 64 2.27 -20.09 -0.15
N VAL A 65 1.57 -19.03 -0.50
CA VAL A 65 1.14 -18.78 -1.88
C VAL A 65 2.30 -18.15 -2.65
N ALA A 66 2.72 -18.81 -3.73
CA ALA A 66 3.70 -18.28 -4.67
C ALA A 66 3.18 -16.93 -5.21
N CYS A 67 3.91 -15.85 -4.91
CA CYS A 67 3.56 -14.53 -5.40
C CYS A 67 4.24 -14.31 -6.76
N PRO A 68 3.52 -13.82 -7.78
CA PRO A 68 4.12 -13.42 -9.04
C PRO A 68 5.27 -12.43 -8.83
N LEU A 69 6.28 -12.50 -9.70
CA LEU A 69 7.42 -11.58 -9.65
C LEU A 69 7.01 -10.17 -10.11
N ASP A 70 7.67 -9.16 -9.59
CA ASP A 70 7.57 -7.81 -10.15
C ASP A 70 8.27 -7.77 -11.53
N ARG A 71 7.48 -7.58 -12.58
CA ARG A 71 7.94 -7.46 -13.98
C ARG A 71 8.05 -6.00 -14.42
N VAL A 72 7.49 -5.07 -13.66
CA VAL A 72 7.41 -3.65 -14.01
C VAL A 72 8.59 -2.87 -13.47
N ASN A 73 9.12 -3.24 -12.29
CA ASN A 73 10.27 -2.57 -11.67
C ASN A 73 10.11 -1.03 -11.65
N ARG A 74 8.92 -0.54 -11.34
CA ARG A 74 8.57 0.90 -11.35
C ARG A 74 8.66 1.59 -12.71
N GLN A 75 8.79 0.85 -13.78
CA GLN A 75 8.80 1.39 -15.14
C GLN A 75 7.38 1.38 -15.73
N PHE A 76 6.53 2.30 -15.30
CA PHE A 76 5.16 2.43 -15.77
C PHE A 76 5.12 3.11 -17.15
N ARG A 77 5.62 2.40 -18.16
CA ARG A 77 5.64 2.83 -19.56
C ARG A 77 5.16 1.71 -20.45
N ALA A 78 4.35 2.06 -21.42
CA ALA A 78 3.86 1.17 -22.46
C ALA A 78 3.97 1.88 -23.81
N GLU A 79 4.30 1.14 -24.86
CA GLU A 79 4.48 1.67 -26.23
C GLU A 79 3.21 1.48 -27.07
N ARG A 80 2.29 0.62 -26.63
CA ARG A 80 1.02 0.31 -27.31
C ARG A 80 -0.11 0.04 -26.30
N PRO A 81 -1.38 0.17 -26.72
CA PRO A 81 -2.51 -0.23 -25.88
C PRO A 81 -2.42 -1.72 -25.50
N ASN A 82 -2.98 -2.05 -24.34
CA ASN A 82 -3.02 -3.43 -23.81
C ASN A 82 -1.64 -4.11 -23.68
N GLN A 83 -0.58 -3.32 -23.39
CA GLN A 83 0.74 -3.84 -23.09
C GLN A 83 0.96 -3.93 -21.58
N LEU A 84 0.51 -2.93 -20.84
CA LEU A 84 0.60 -2.86 -19.39
C LEU A 84 -0.70 -2.28 -18.82
N TRP A 85 -1.36 -3.05 -17.98
CA TRP A 85 -2.43 -2.57 -17.13
C TRP A 85 -1.96 -2.48 -15.68
N VAL A 86 -2.43 -1.46 -14.97
CA VAL A 86 -2.24 -1.34 -13.52
C VAL A 86 -3.60 -1.44 -12.85
N SER A 87 -3.68 -2.33 -11.88
CA SER A 87 -4.88 -2.60 -11.11
C SER A 87 -4.66 -2.21 -9.65
N ASP A 88 -5.55 -1.40 -9.14
CA ASP A 88 -5.52 -0.95 -7.74
C ASP A 88 -6.93 -0.72 -7.22
N PHE A 89 -7.08 -0.51 -5.92
CA PHE A 89 -8.34 -0.04 -5.36
C PHE A 89 -8.10 1.02 -4.29
N THR A 90 -9.04 1.91 -4.18
CA THR A 90 -9.09 2.94 -3.14
C THR A 90 -10.36 2.83 -2.32
N TYR A 91 -10.43 3.52 -1.21
CA TYR A 91 -11.64 3.59 -0.39
C TYR A 91 -12.06 5.04 -0.19
N VAL A 92 -13.36 5.24 -0.23
CA VAL A 92 -14.00 6.56 -0.14
C VAL A 92 -14.91 6.57 1.08
N SER A 93 -14.74 7.55 1.95
CA SER A 93 -15.66 7.77 3.07
C SER A 93 -16.93 8.42 2.58
N THR A 94 -18.08 7.84 2.89
CA THR A 94 -19.40 8.38 2.57
C THR A 94 -20.26 8.51 3.82
N TRP A 95 -21.41 9.19 3.70
CA TRP A 95 -22.39 9.32 4.79
C TRP A 95 -22.93 7.96 5.28
N GLN A 96 -22.91 6.93 4.42
CA GLN A 96 -23.38 5.57 4.74
C GLN A 96 -22.24 4.60 5.14
N GLY A 97 -21.00 5.09 5.22
CA GLY A 97 -19.83 4.29 5.53
C GLY A 97 -18.78 4.28 4.43
N TRP A 98 -17.89 3.30 4.49
CA TRP A 98 -16.81 3.16 3.52
C TRP A 98 -17.26 2.44 2.25
N LEU A 99 -16.90 3.00 1.10
CA LEU A 99 -17.01 2.35 -0.21
C LEU A 99 -15.60 2.07 -0.74
N TYR A 100 -15.48 0.98 -1.47
CA TYR A 100 -14.25 0.54 -2.12
C TYR A 100 -14.42 0.69 -3.62
N VAL A 101 -13.44 1.25 -4.30
CA VAL A 101 -13.44 1.47 -5.75
C VAL A 101 -12.25 0.75 -6.33
N ALA A 102 -12.47 -0.37 -7.02
CA ALA A 102 -11.43 -1.04 -7.80
C ALA A 102 -11.41 -0.45 -9.21
N PHE A 103 -10.22 -0.37 -9.79
CA PHE A 103 -10.05 0.12 -11.14
C PHE A 103 -8.85 -0.56 -11.83
N VAL A 104 -8.93 -0.65 -13.14
CA VAL A 104 -7.87 -1.10 -14.04
C VAL A 104 -7.57 0.02 -15.00
N ILE A 105 -6.30 0.42 -15.08
CA ILE A 105 -5.82 1.51 -15.95
C ILE A 105 -4.93 0.93 -17.04
N ASP A 106 -5.20 1.27 -18.29
CA ASP A 106 -4.27 1.07 -19.41
C ASP A 106 -3.20 2.17 -19.37
N VAL A 107 -1.96 1.78 -19.13
CA VAL A 107 -0.83 2.70 -18.95
C VAL A 107 -0.54 3.52 -20.20
N PHE A 108 -0.68 2.93 -21.40
CA PHE A 108 -0.48 3.64 -22.65
C PHE A 108 -1.56 4.71 -22.88
N ALA A 109 -2.82 4.31 -22.75
CA ALA A 109 -3.95 5.20 -22.97
C ALA A 109 -4.21 6.17 -21.81
N ARG A 110 -3.62 5.91 -20.63
CA ARG A 110 -3.87 6.60 -19.35
C ARG A 110 -5.37 6.69 -19.04
N ARG A 111 -6.08 5.61 -19.32
CA ARG A 111 -7.53 5.53 -19.21
C ARG A 111 -7.92 4.34 -18.32
N ILE A 112 -8.90 4.55 -17.45
CA ILE A 112 -9.58 3.48 -16.73
C ILE A 112 -10.36 2.65 -17.75
N VAL A 113 -10.02 1.37 -17.85
CA VAL A 113 -10.63 0.42 -18.79
C VAL A 113 -11.64 -0.50 -18.11
N GLY A 114 -11.55 -0.63 -16.78
CA GLY A 114 -12.53 -1.32 -15.96
C GLY A 114 -12.56 -0.73 -14.57
N TRP A 115 -13.74 -0.72 -13.94
CA TRP A 115 -13.90 -0.24 -12.56
C TRP A 115 -15.13 -0.84 -11.89
N ARG A 116 -15.10 -0.92 -10.56
CA ARG A 116 -16.22 -1.37 -9.74
C ARG A 116 -16.26 -0.64 -8.41
N VAL A 117 -17.45 -0.33 -7.93
CA VAL A 117 -17.69 0.18 -6.57
C VAL A 117 -18.39 -0.89 -5.75
N SER A 118 -17.94 -1.09 -4.52
CA SER A 118 -18.51 -2.07 -3.59
C SER A 118 -18.48 -1.54 -2.16
N SER A 119 -19.42 -1.97 -1.33
CA SER A 119 -19.37 -1.78 0.13
C SER A 119 -18.53 -2.85 0.85
N SER A 120 -17.96 -3.81 0.12
CA SER A 120 -17.19 -4.94 0.65
C SER A 120 -15.87 -5.09 -0.09
N MET A 121 -14.78 -5.35 0.65
CA MET A 121 -13.43 -5.63 0.12
C MET A 121 -13.21 -7.09 -0.31
N ARG A 122 -14.22 -7.83 -0.69
CA ARG A 122 -14.06 -9.21 -1.16
C ARG A 122 -13.40 -9.20 -2.54
N THR A 123 -12.74 -10.31 -2.90
CA THR A 123 -12.08 -10.48 -4.22
C THR A 123 -13.03 -10.24 -5.40
N ASP A 124 -14.33 -10.48 -5.23
CA ASP A 124 -15.32 -10.34 -6.29
C ASP A 124 -15.33 -8.93 -6.94
N PHE A 125 -15.13 -7.86 -6.15
CA PHE A 125 -15.20 -6.51 -6.71
C PHE A 125 -13.97 -6.15 -7.57
N VAL A 126 -12.78 -6.70 -7.30
CA VAL A 126 -11.60 -6.52 -8.16
C VAL A 126 -11.70 -7.39 -9.40
N LEU A 127 -12.33 -8.57 -9.30
CA LEU A 127 -12.64 -9.41 -10.45
C LEU A 127 -13.64 -8.74 -11.38
N ASP A 128 -14.70 -8.14 -10.86
CA ASP A 128 -15.70 -7.40 -11.66
C ASP A 128 -15.05 -6.27 -12.46
N ALA A 129 -14.08 -5.55 -11.86
CA ALA A 129 -13.32 -4.50 -12.56
C ALA A 129 -12.44 -5.09 -13.67
N LEU A 130 -11.80 -6.24 -13.42
CA LEU A 130 -11.01 -6.96 -14.42
C LEU A 130 -11.89 -7.47 -15.57
N GLU A 131 -13.03 -8.09 -15.28
CA GLU A 131 -13.97 -8.56 -16.29
C GLU A 131 -14.46 -7.43 -17.20
N GLN A 132 -14.79 -6.29 -16.62
CA GLN A 132 -15.17 -5.12 -17.40
C GLN A 132 -14.03 -4.67 -18.34
N ALA A 133 -12.78 -4.66 -17.85
CA ALA A 133 -11.62 -4.31 -18.66
C ALA A 133 -11.40 -5.30 -19.80
N LEU A 134 -11.50 -6.61 -19.52
CA LEU A 134 -11.39 -7.67 -20.52
C LEU A 134 -12.46 -7.54 -21.61
N TYR A 135 -13.72 -7.32 -21.22
CA TYR A 135 -14.82 -7.15 -22.15
C TYR A 135 -14.67 -5.89 -23.04
N ALA A 136 -14.24 -4.79 -22.43
CA ALA A 136 -14.10 -3.51 -23.14
C ALA A 136 -12.91 -3.47 -24.10
N ARG A 137 -11.84 -4.20 -23.78
CA ARG A 137 -10.56 -4.07 -24.50
C ARG A 137 -10.20 -5.28 -25.33
N GLN A 138 -10.76 -6.46 -25.02
CA GLN A 138 -10.52 -7.72 -25.71
C GLN A 138 -9.03 -7.94 -26.05
N PRO A 139 -8.13 -7.95 -25.04
CA PRO A 139 -6.71 -8.08 -25.31
C PRO A 139 -6.40 -9.43 -25.96
N GLU A 140 -5.30 -9.48 -26.71
CA GLU A 140 -4.78 -10.73 -27.25
C GLU A 140 -4.38 -11.69 -26.11
N GLN A 141 -4.71 -12.99 -26.27
CA GLN A 141 -4.44 -14.01 -25.25
C GLN A 141 -3.07 -14.66 -25.48
N ASP A 142 -2.06 -13.87 -25.77
CA ASP A 142 -0.72 -14.32 -26.15
C ASP A 142 0.34 -14.08 -25.07
N GLY A 143 -0.07 -13.67 -23.86
CA GLY A 143 0.82 -13.34 -22.76
C GLY A 143 1.54 -11.99 -22.92
N SER A 144 1.21 -11.20 -23.92
CA SER A 144 1.85 -9.91 -24.18
C SER A 144 1.38 -8.78 -23.24
N LEU A 145 0.20 -8.93 -22.64
CA LEU A 145 -0.35 -8.02 -21.65
C LEU A 145 0.12 -8.38 -20.25
N ILE A 146 0.72 -7.43 -19.56
CA ILE A 146 1.07 -7.54 -18.15
C ILE A 146 0.02 -6.81 -17.31
N CYS A 147 -0.53 -7.47 -16.29
CA CYS A 147 -1.39 -6.83 -15.29
C CYS A 147 -0.64 -6.70 -13.97
N HIS A 148 -0.27 -5.47 -13.62
CA HIS A 148 0.46 -5.15 -12.41
C HIS A 148 -0.49 -4.67 -11.32
N SER A 149 -0.27 -5.17 -10.09
CA SER A 149 -1.00 -4.73 -8.89
C SER A 149 -0.07 -4.65 -7.69
N ASP A 150 -0.55 -4.03 -6.62
CA ASP A 150 0.09 -4.15 -5.33
C ASP A 150 -0.03 -5.59 -4.77
N ARG A 151 0.64 -5.86 -3.66
CA ARG A 151 0.58 -7.16 -2.98
C ARG A 151 -0.66 -7.28 -2.07
N GLY A 152 -1.78 -6.72 -2.48
CA GLY A 152 -3.07 -6.85 -1.77
C GLY A 152 -3.58 -8.29 -1.82
N SER A 153 -4.23 -8.74 -0.72
CA SER A 153 -4.76 -10.11 -0.64
C SER A 153 -5.80 -10.44 -1.71
N GLN A 154 -6.47 -9.42 -2.25
CA GLN A 154 -7.46 -9.55 -3.30
C GLN A 154 -6.79 -9.93 -4.63
N TYR A 155 -5.67 -9.29 -4.96
CA TYR A 155 -4.94 -9.48 -6.22
C TYR A 155 -4.07 -10.75 -6.24
N VAL A 156 -3.63 -11.23 -5.07
CA VAL A 156 -2.90 -12.50 -4.94
C VAL A 156 -3.83 -13.68 -4.62
N SER A 157 -5.14 -13.49 -4.68
CA SER A 157 -6.09 -14.57 -4.50
C SER A 157 -6.05 -15.56 -5.67
N ILE A 158 -6.28 -16.83 -5.38
CA ILE A 158 -6.29 -17.91 -6.40
C ILE A 158 -7.25 -17.54 -7.54
N ARG A 159 -8.47 -17.10 -7.23
CA ARG A 159 -9.48 -16.72 -8.24
C ARG A 159 -9.02 -15.60 -9.17
N TYR A 160 -8.32 -14.60 -8.65
CA TYR A 160 -7.82 -13.50 -9.48
C TYR A 160 -6.65 -13.96 -10.36
N SER A 161 -5.74 -14.75 -9.82
CA SER A 161 -4.61 -15.30 -10.57
C SER A 161 -5.05 -16.30 -11.65
N GLU A 162 -6.00 -17.18 -11.34
CA GLU A 162 -6.60 -18.11 -12.32
C GLU A 162 -7.28 -17.33 -13.45
N ARG A 163 -8.01 -16.27 -13.12
CA ARG A 163 -8.71 -15.48 -14.13
C ARG A 163 -7.77 -14.73 -15.08
N LEU A 164 -6.64 -14.21 -14.56
CA LEU A 164 -5.58 -13.64 -15.40
C LEU A 164 -4.98 -14.70 -16.34
N ALA A 165 -4.68 -15.89 -15.82
CA ALA A 165 -4.14 -17.00 -16.61
C ALA A 165 -5.10 -17.45 -17.72
N GLU A 166 -6.40 -17.57 -17.43
CA GLU A 166 -7.46 -17.87 -18.42
C GLU A 166 -7.56 -16.83 -19.52
N ALA A 167 -7.30 -15.56 -19.19
CA ALA A 167 -7.29 -14.47 -20.14
C ALA A 167 -5.96 -14.32 -20.89
N GLY A 168 -4.96 -15.20 -20.64
CA GLY A 168 -3.64 -15.11 -21.24
C GLY A 168 -2.85 -13.87 -20.81
N ILE A 169 -3.09 -13.36 -19.59
CA ILE A 169 -2.47 -12.15 -19.06
C ILE A 169 -1.39 -12.53 -18.04
N GLU A 170 -0.20 -11.94 -18.17
CA GLU A 170 0.89 -12.14 -17.25
C GLU A 170 0.70 -11.33 -15.96
N PRO A 171 0.62 -11.99 -14.78
CA PRO A 171 0.55 -11.25 -13.52
C PRO A 171 1.90 -10.67 -13.13
N SER A 172 1.86 -9.45 -12.55
CA SER A 172 3.00 -8.79 -11.94
C SER A 172 2.57 -8.19 -10.61
N VAL A 173 3.36 -8.40 -9.56
CA VAL A 173 3.00 -7.94 -8.21
C VAL A 173 4.17 -7.19 -7.61
N GLY A 174 3.91 -5.97 -7.12
CA GLY A 174 4.90 -5.13 -6.47
C GLY A 174 5.43 -5.68 -5.16
N SER A 175 6.44 -5.03 -4.60
CA SER A 175 7.08 -5.41 -3.35
C SER A 175 6.17 -5.14 -2.14
N LYS A 176 6.42 -5.82 -1.02
CA LYS A 176 5.57 -5.69 0.16
C LYS A 176 5.75 -4.33 0.85
N GLY A 177 4.73 -3.50 0.84
CA GLY A 177 4.67 -2.26 1.63
C GLY A 177 5.36 -1.06 0.97
N ASP A 178 5.62 -1.11 -0.30
CA ASP A 178 6.13 0.03 -1.07
C ASP A 178 4.97 0.77 -1.77
N SER A 179 4.69 1.97 -1.31
CA SER A 179 3.63 2.82 -1.87
C SER A 179 3.96 3.40 -3.25
N TYR A 180 5.20 3.23 -3.72
CA TYR A 180 5.63 3.68 -5.04
C TYR A 180 5.43 2.62 -6.13
N ASP A 181 5.06 1.40 -5.77
CA ASP A 181 4.86 0.30 -6.73
C ASP A 181 3.60 0.48 -7.59
N ASN A 182 2.72 1.42 -7.25
CA ASN A 182 1.53 1.78 -8.03
C ASN A 182 1.50 3.28 -8.40
N ALA A 183 2.63 3.97 -8.34
CA ALA A 183 2.71 5.38 -8.72
C ALA A 183 2.75 5.54 -10.25
N LEU A 184 1.59 5.76 -10.83
CA LEU A 184 1.38 6.17 -12.24
C LEU A 184 1.41 7.69 -12.37
#